data_f590d4889e75e73ed0cd941806090775
#
_entry.id   f590d4889e75e73ed0cd941806090775
#
_cell.length_a   1.000
_cell.length_b   1.000
_cell.length_c   1.000
_cell.angle_alpha   90.00
_cell.angle_beta   90.00
_cell.angle_gamma   90.00
#
_symmetry.space_group_name_H-M   'P 1'
#
loop_
_entity.id
_entity.type
_entity.pdbx_description
1 polymer ?
#
loop_
_entity_poly.entity_id
_entity_poly.type
_entity_poly.pdbx_seq_one_letter_code
_entity_poly.pdbx_strand_id
1 'polypeptide(L)'
;NHGRGVAWAANRLGQKAVVRMPKGTTKTRFDNIVKEGATVTIEEVNYDDCVRMAAAEAAKTEHGIIVQDTAWDGYEEIPSWIMQGYGTLVLEADQQLKEMGVERPTHVFVQAGVGSLAGAVVGYFAHKYKDNPPVMAVCEASAADCLYRSAVAKTGNLVNVTGDLQTIMAGLACGEGNTIGWDILKNHVDVFASCPDWMSAKATRIYANPLGDDPHVVSGESGSVPLGFCFTALHDEDAKDLKEALKLDENSVVLVISTEGDTDPVRYREIVWDGLYGTNESLSK
;
A
#
# COMPACT_ATOMS: atom_id res chain seq x y z
N ASN A 1 9.11 0.59 -4.04
CA ASN A 1 9.09 -0.86 -4.33
C ASN A 1 8.85 -1.14 -5.81
N HIS A 2 7.84 -0.48 -6.45
CA HIS A 2 7.53 -0.71 -7.87
C HIS A 2 8.73 -0.42 -8.78
N GLY A 3 9.35 0.76 -8.68
CA GLY A 3 10.52 1.12 -9.49
C GLY A 3 11.71 0.17 -9.31
N ARG A 4 11.93 -0.35 -8.10
CA ARG A 4 12.95 -1.36 -7.85
C ARG A 4 12.62 -2.69 -8.55
N GLY A 5 11.35 -3.12 -8.49
CA GLY A 5 10.89 -4.33 -9.20
C GLY A 5 11.06 -4.23 -10.70
N VAL A 6 10.70 -3.07 -11.29
CA VAL A 6 10.90 -2.80 -12.72
C VAL A 6 12.39 -2.82 -13.09
N ALA A 7 13.25 -2.17 -12.28
CA ALA A 7 14.69 -2.15 -12.50
C ALA A 7 15.29 -3.56 -12.47
N TRP A 8 14.92 -4.36 -11.46
CA TRP A 8 15.35 -5.74 -11.32
C TRP A 8 14.92 -6.59 -12.53
N ALA A 9 13.65 -6.51 -12.95
CA ALA A 9 13.14 -7.26 -14.08
C ALA A 9 13.83 -6.88 -15.38
N ALA A 10 13.99 -5.58 -15.63
CA ALA A 10 14.70 -5.08 -16.80
C ALA A 10 16.13 -5.60 -16.87
N ASN A 11 16.87 -5.54 -15.76
CA ASN A 11 18.23 -6.09 -15.68
C ASN A 11 18.28 -7.58 -16.03
N ARG A 12 17.35 -8.39 -15.49
CA ARG A 12 17.26 -9.83 -15.79
C ARG A 12 16.94 -10.12 -17.26
N LEU A 13 16.20 -9.23 -17.90
CA LEU A 13 15.82 -9.35 -19.32
C LEU A 13 16.82 -8.67 -20.28
N GLY A 14 17.95 -8.14 -19.76
CA GLY A 14 18.94 -7.42 -20.55
C GLY A 14 18.42 -6.09 -21.15
N GLN A 15 17.40 -5.49 -20.49
CA GLN A 15 16.80 -4.23 -20.89
C GLN A 15 17.33 -3.06 -20.03
N LYS A 16 17.18 -1.85 -20.54
CA LYS A 16 17.50 -0.63 -19.79
C LYS A 16 16.27 -0.16 -19.04
N ALA A 17 16.44 0.24 -17.78
CA ALA A 17 15.39 0.87 -16.99
C ALA A 17 15.75 2.31 -16.64
N VAL A 18 14.79 3.21 -16.74
CA VAL A 18 14.86 4.60 -16.25
C VAL A 18 13.76 4.76 -15.21
N VAL A 19 14.13 5.18 -14.00
CA VAL A 19 13.20 5.35 -12.87
C VAL A 19 13.25 6.79 -12.39
N ARG A 20 12.11 7.46 -12.39
CA ARG A 20 11.95 8.81 -11.86
C ARG A 20 11.29 8.73 -10.49
N MET A 21 11.91 9.35 -9.52
CA MET A 21 11.44 9.34 -8.13
C MET A 21 11.02 10.76 -7.71
N PRO A 22 9.98 10.89 -6.88
CA PRO A 22 9.51 12.19 -6.43
C PRO A 22 10.47 12.83 -5.40
N LYS A 23 10.32 14.14 -5.22
CA LYS A 23 11.01 14.88 -4.14
C LYS A 23 10.76 14.21 -2.78
N GLY A 24 11.73 14.31 -1.88
CA GLY A 24 11.66 13.70 -0.55
C GLY A 24 12.03 12.21 -0.52
N THR A 25 12.32 11.61 -1.66
CA THR A 25 12.86 10.24 -1.71
C THR A 25 14.20 10.17 -0.96
N THR A 26 14.29 9.21 -0.03
CA THR A 26 15.54 9.02 0.73
C THR A 26 16.65 8.42 -0.12
N LYS A 27 17.89 8.74 0.26
CA LYS A 27 19.08 8.22 -0.43
C LYS A 27 19.10 6.69 -0.45
N THR A 28 18.68 6.04 0.62
CA THR A 28 18.63 4.58 0.70
C THR A 28 17.69 3.98 -0.35
N ARG A 29 16.48 4.54 -0.51
CA ARG A 29 15.52 4.09 -1.54
C ARG A 29 16.07 4.32 -2.96
N PHE A 30 16.69 5.47 -3.20
CA PHE A 30 17.37 5.78 -4.46
C PHE A 30 18.47 4.75 -4.77
N ASP A 31 19.41 4.56 -3.82
CA ASP A 31 20.56 3.66 -3.99
C ASP A 31 20.11 2.20 -4.23
N ASN A 32 19.01 1.77 -3.62
CA ASN A 32 18.47 0.42 -3.80
C ASN A 32 17.99 0.18 -5.24
N ILE A 33 17.47 1.20 -5.92
CA ILE A 33 17.07 1.08 -7.33
C ILE A 33 18.29 1.15 -8.26
N VAL A 34 19.25 2.03 -7.97
CA VAL A 34 20.52 2.10 -8.72
C VAL A 34 21.27 0.77 -8.68
N LYS A 35 21.28 0.07 -7.54
CA LYS A 35 21.91 -1.27 -7.40
C LYS A 35 21.29 -2.32 -8.33
N GLU A 36 20.03 -2.17 -8.71
CA GLU A 36 19.38 -3.06 -9.69
C GLU A 36 19.76 -2.72 -11.14
N GLY A 37 20.60 -1.71 -11.37
CA GLY A 37 21.14 -1.36 -12.69
C GLY A 37 20.35 -0.31 -13.45
N ALA A 38 19.36 0.33 -12.84
CA ALA A 38 18.58 1.40 -13.48
C ALA A 38 19.29 2.75 -13.46
N THR A 39 18.98 3.60 -14.44
CA THR A 39 19.21 5.04 -14.37
C THR A 39 18.12 5.66 -13.52
N VAL A 40 18.49 6.33 -12.44
CA VAL A 40 17.53 6.86 -11.45
C VAL A 40 17.73 8.37 -11.29
N THR A 41 16.63 9.12 -11.24
CA THR A 41 16.64 10.56 -10.93
C THR A 41 15.64 10.86 -9.82
N ILE A 42 15.91 11.90 -9.03
CA ILE A 42 14.95 12.49 -8.10
C ILE A 42 14.51 13.81 -8.70
N GLU A 43 13.21 13.95 -8.89
CA GLU A 43 12.60 15.13 -9.51
C GLU A 43 11.99 16.04 -8.42
N GLU A 44 11.99 17.35 -8.63
CA GLU A 44 11.39 18.31 -7.69
C GLU A 44 9.85 18.42 -7.83
N VAL A 45 9.21 17.26 -8.00
CA VAL A 45 7.75 17.12 -8.18
C VAL A 45 7.22 15.98 -7.33
N ASN A 46 5.89 15.84 -7.25
CA ASN A 46 5.24 14.70 -6.58
C ASN A 46 5.30 13.42 -7.43
N TYR A 47 4.74 12.33 -6.88
CA TYR A 47 4.74 11.01 -7.53
C TYR A 47 3.99 11.01 -8.86
N ASP A 48 2.79 11.61 -8.92
CA ASP A 48 1.94 11.57 -10.11
C ASP A 48 2.57 12.36 -11.28
N ASP A 49 3.27 13.45 -10.98
CA ASP A 49 4.07 14.18 -11.98
C ASP A 49 5.26 13.37 -12.49
N CYS A 50 5.93 12.60 -11.61
CA CYS A 50 6.98 11.66 -12.03
C CYS A 50 6.44 10.61 -13.01
N VAL A 51 5.24 10.08 -12.80
CA VAL A 51 4.58 9.14 -13.72
C VAL A 51 4.36 9.80 -15.08
N ARG A 52 3.83 11.03 -15.10
CA ARG A 52 3.63 11.79 -16.33
C ARG A 52 4.95 12.04 -17.08
N MET A 53 6.02 12.38 -16.36
CA MET A 53 7.36 12.55 -16.95
C MET A 53 7.89 11.26 -17.54
N ALA A 54 7.76 10.13 -16.85
CA ALA A 54 8.19 8.82 -17.32
C ALA A 54 7.41 8.38 -18.58
N ALA A 55 6.10 8.59 -18.61
CA ALA A 55 5.26 8.30 -19.77
C ALA A 55 5.65 9.15 -20.98
N ALA A 56 5.90 10.45 -20.78
CA ALA A 56 6.33 11.35 -21.84
C ALA A 56 7.74 11.00 -22.40
N GLU A 57 8.64 10.48 -21.57
CA GLU A 57 9.95 10.02 -22.00
C GLU A 57 9.85 8.70 -22.76
N ALA A 58 9.08 7.74 -22.27
CA ALA A 58 8.86 6.48 -22.97
C ALA A 58 8.28 6.69 -24.36
N ALA A 59 7.31 7.60 -24.52
CA ALA A 59 6.72 7.94 -25.82
C ALA A 59 7.70 8.55 -26.84
N LYS A 60 8.80 9.14 -26.38
CA LYS A 60 9.84 9.75 -27.25
C LYS A 60 11.04 8.83 -27.50
N THR A 61 11.13 7.73 -26.75
CA THR A 61 12.25 6.80 -26.83
C THR A 61 11.90 5.69 -27.81
N GLU A 62 12.79 5.42 -28.76
CA GLU A 62 12.62 4.30 -29.69
C GLU A 62 12.53 2.98 -28.89
N HIS A 63 11.45 2.22 -29.10
CA HIS A 63 11.10 1.01 -28.34
C HIS A 63 10.90 1.25 -26.83
N GLY A 64 10.72 2.50 -26.42
CA GLY A 64 10.42 2.84 -25.02
C GLY A 64 9.01 2.41 -24.63
N ILE A 65 8.90 1.79 -23.46
CA ILE A 65 7.59 1.44 -22.86
C ILE A 65 7.52 2.01 -21.44
N ILE A 66 6.36 2.51 -21.06
CA ILE A 66 6.06 2.82 -19.67
C ILE A 66 5.66 1.52 -18.94
N VAL A 67 6.24 1.24 -17.78
CA VAL A 67 5.86 0.12 -16.91
C VAL A 67 5.43 0.69 -15.57
N GLN A 68 4.14 0.98 -15.44
CA GLN A 68 3.52 1.58 -14.29
C GLN A 68 2.30 0.75 -13.87
N ASP A 69 2.07 0.61 -12.59
CA ASP A 69 0.96 -0.17 -12.04
C ASP A 69 -0.35 0.62 -11.93
N THR A 70 -0.31 1.94 -12.08
CA THR A 70 -1.51 2.78 -12.17
C THR A 70 -2.08 2.68 -13.57
N ALA A 71 -3.34 2.26 -13.69
CA ALA A 71 -4.08 2.28 -14.97
C ALA A 71 -4.81 3.60 -15.15
N TRP A 72 -4.86 4.06 -16.38
CA TRP A 72 -5.70 5.17 -16.84
C TRP A 72 -6.26 4.86 -18.24
N ASP A 73 -7.18 5.69 -18.73
CA ASP A 73 -7.82 5.50 -20.04
C ASP A 73 -6.77 5.39 -21.17
N GLY A 74 -6.77 4.26 -21.87
CA GLY A 74 -5.81 3.91 -22.91
C GLY A 74 -4.48 3.30 -22.42
N TYR A 75 -4.31 3.09 -21.08
CA TYR A 75 -3.16 2.39 -20.50
C TYR A 75 -3.63 1.39 -19.43
N GLU A 76 -4.13 0.26 -19.83
CA GLU A 76 -4.73 -0.75 -18.94
C GLU A 76 -4.04 -2.11 -19.00
N GLU A 77 -3.41 -2.44 -20.14
CA GLU A 77 -2.86 -3.79 -20.37
C GLU A 77 -1.71 -4.12 -19.41
N ILE A 78 -0.69 -3.27 -19.33
CA ILE A 78 0.46 -3.49 -18.44
C ILE A 78 0.04 -3.44 -16.96
N PRO A 79 -0.76 -2.45 -16.50
CA PRO A 79 -1.30 -2.47 -15.14
C PRO A 79 -2.08 -3.75 -14.82
N SER A 80 -2.88 -4.27 -15.75
CA SER A 80 -3.60 -5.53 -15.57
C SER A 80 -2.66 -6.71 -15.36
N TRP A 81 -1.57 -6.80 -16.11
CA TRP A 81 -0.56 -7.85 -15.92
C TRP A 81 0.16 -7.73 -14.56
N ILE A 82 0.45 -6.50 -14.14
CA ILE A 82 1.05 -6.26 -12.82
C ILE A 82 0.09 -6.68 -11.72
N MET A 83 -1.19 -6.31 -11.81
CA MET A 83 -2.22 -6.74 -10.86
C MET A 83 -2.36 -8.27 -10.81
N GLN A 84 -2.30 -8.96 -11.95
CA GLN A 84 -2.27 -10.42 -12.01
C GLN A 84 -1.03 -10.98 -11.31
N GLY A 85 0.13 -10.34 -11.46
CA GLY A 85 1.36 -10.70 -10.77
C GLY A 85 1.23 -10.65 -9.24
N TYR A 86 0.51 -9.67 -8.70
CA TYR A 86 0.18 -9.60 -7.27
C TYR A 86 -0.68 -10.78 -6.78
N GLY A 87 -1.39 -11.45 -7.68
CA GLY A 87 -2.13 -12.67 -7.37
C GLY A 87 -1.28 -13.77 -6.75
N THR A 88 0.01 -13.86 -7.10
CA THR A 88 0.94 -14.83 -6.51
C THR A 88 1.04 -14.67 -4.99
N LEU A 89 1.19 -13.43 -4.50
CA LEU A 89 1.21 -13.12 -3.07
C LEU A 89 -0.03 -13.66 -2.35
N VAL A 90 -1.20 -13.41 -2.94
CA VAL A 90 -2.47 -13.77 -2.30
C VAL A 90 -2.71 -15.28 -2.34
N LEU A 91 -2.32 -15.95 -3.43
CA LEU A 91 -2.37 -17.41 -3.55
C LEU A 91 -1.48 -18.09 -2.50
N GLU A 92 -0.26 -17.60 -2.31
CA GLU A 92 0.66 -18.11 -1.30
C GLU A 92 0.13 -17.88 0.12
N ALA A 93 -0.37 -16.67 0.40
CA ALA A 93 -0.98 -16.35 1.68
C ALA A 93 -2.17 -17.27 2.01
N ASP A 94 -3.06 -17.50 1.04
CA ASP A 94 -4.21 -18.39 1.22
C ASP A 94 -3.81 -19.85 1.45
N GLN A 95 -2.77 -20.33 0.77
CA GLN A 95 -2.23 -21.65 0.99
C GLN A 95 -1.64 -21.78 2.40
N GLN A 96 -0.84 -20.81 2.83
CA GLN A 96 -0.23 -20.78 4.16
C GLN A 96 -1.29 -20.70 5.27
N LEU A 97 -2.37 -19.93 5.09
CA LEU A 97 -3.48 -19.90 6.01
C LEU A 97 -4.10 -21.29 6.21
N LYS A 98 -4.31 -22.06 5.14
CA LYS A 98 -4.83 -23.42 5.21
C LYS A 98 -3.88 -24.37 5.93
N GLU A 99 -2.59 -24.27 5.69
CA GLU A 99 -1.55 -25.05 6.38
C GLU A 99 -1.54 -24.75 7.89
N MET A 100 -1.93 -23.52 8.29
CA MET A 100 -2.13 -23.12 9.68
C MET A 100 -3.50 -23.51 10.25
N GLY A 101 -4.36 -24.19 9.48
CA GLY A 101 -5.71 -24.58 9.89
C GLY A 101 -6.75 -23.45 9.78
N VAL A 102 -6.43 -22.35 9.11
CA VAL A 102 -7.35 -21.26 8.85
C VAL A 102 -7.97 -21.43 7.46
N GLU A 103 -9.19 -21.95 7.41
CA GLU A 103 -9.90 -22.18 6.14
C GLU A 103 -10.21 -20.88 5.39
N ARG A 104 -10.49 -19.80 6.12
CA ARG A 104 -10.81 -18.47 5.58
C ARG A 104 -10.52 -17.39 6.63
N PRO A 105 -9.85 -16.27 6.27
CA PRO A 105 -9.83 -15.12 7.14
C PRO A 105 -11.22 -14.51 7.23
N THR A 106 -11.60 -13.99 8.39
CA THR A 106 -12.84 -13.25 8.56
C THR A 106 -12.71 -11.82 8.07
N HIS A 107 -11.49 -11.28 8.11
CA HIS A 107 -11.15 -9.92 7.71
C HIS A 107 -9.88 -9.92 6.87
N VAL A 108 -9.82 -9.02 5.89
CA VAL A 108 -8.62 -8.76 5.09
C VAL A 108 -8.39 -7.25 5.05
N PHE A 109 -7.29 -6.81 5.64
CA PHE A 109 -6.90 -5.40 5.64
C PHE A 109 -5.65 -5.22 4.81
N VAL A 110 -5.69 -4.30 3.87
CA VAL A 110 -4.61 -4.06 2.91
C VAL A 110 -4.37 -2.57 2.72
N GLN A 111 -3.11 -2.19 2.59
CA GLN A 111 -2.72 -0.81 2.27
C GLN A 111 -2.91 -0.51 0.79
N ALA A 112 -3.16 0.75 0.48
CA ALA A 112 -3.23 1.24 -0.89
C ALA A 112 -2.52 2.59 -1.08
N GLY A 113 -1.73 2.69 -2.13
CA GLY A 113 -1.40 3.93 -2.81
C GLY A 113 -2.39 4.12 -3.96
N VAL A 114 -2.00 3.78 -5.18
CA VAL A 114 -2.88 3.86 -6.37
C VAL A 114 -4.03 2.82 -6.37
N GLY A 115 -3.94 1.77 -5.57
CA GLY A 115 -4.97 0.73 -5.46
C GLY A 115 -4.73 -0.54 -6.27
N SER A 116 -3.62 -0.68 -6.99
CA SER A 116 -3.32 -1.87 -7.81
C SER A 116 -3.15 -3.14 -6.97
N LEU A 117 -2.29 -3.08 -5.93
CA LEU A 117 -2.11 -4.19 -4.99
C LEU A 117 -3.43 -4.50 -4.24
N ALA A 118 -4.06 -3.46 -3.70
CA ALA A 118 -5.32 -3.62 -2.96
C ALA A 118 -6.42 -4.23 -3.84
N GLY A 119 -6.55 -3.78 -5.10
CA GLY A 119 -7.49 -4.34 -6.07
C GLY A 119 -7.23 -5.82 -6.36
N ALA A 120 -5.96 -6.24 -6.48
CA ALA A 120 -5.61 -7.64 -6.67
C ALA A 120 -5.97 -8.50 -5.44
N VAL A 121 -5.65 -8.03 -4.23
CA VAL A 121 -5.96 -8.72 -2.97
C VAL A 121 -7.47 -8.84 -2.79
N VAL A 122 -8.19 -7.74 -2.87
CA VAL A 122 -9.65 -7.69 -2.70
C VAL A 122 -10.36 -8.54 -3.77
N GLY A 123 -9.96 -8.40 -5.03
CA GLY A 123 -10.53 -9.17 -6.15
C GLY A 123 -10.38 -10.68 -5.96
N TYR A 124 -9.21 -11.13 -5.47
CA TYR A 124 -8.99 -12.55 -5.18
C TYR A 124 -9.94 -13.06 -4.10
N PHE A 125 -10.01 -12.41 -2.94
CA PHE A 125 -10.85 -12.86 -1.83
C PHE A 125 -12.35 -12.74 -2.14
N ALA A 126 -12.77 -11.69 -2.84
CA ALA A 126 -14.14 -11.52 -3.31
C ALA A 126 -14.54 -12.65 -4.28
N HIS A 127 -13.68 -12.99 -5.23
CA HIS A 127 -13.94 -14.07 -6.17
C HIS A 127 -13.96 -15.44 -5.51
N LYS A 128 -12.96 -15.73 -4.66
CA LYS A 128 -12.78 -17.03 -4.02
C LYS A 128 -13.90 -17.35 -3.02
N TYR A 129 -14.27 -16.37 -2.23
CA TYR A 129 -15.26 -16.52 -1.16
C TYR A 129 -16.58 -15.78 -1.48
N LYS A 130 -16.96 -15.76 -2.75
CA LYS A 130 -18.13 -15.01 -3.29
C LYS A 130 -19.42 -15.15 -2.48
N ASP A 131 -19.66 -16.31 -1.87
CA ASP A 131 -20.88 -16.60 -1.09
C ASP A 131 -20.76 -16.16 0.38
N ASN A 132 -19.52 -15.92 0.85
CA ASN A 132 -19.21 -15.46 2.20
C ASN A 132 -17.84 -14.77 2.22
N PRO A 133 -17.70 -13.59 1.58
CA PRO A 133 -16.41 -12.88 1.54
C PRO A 133 -16.00 -12.41 2.93
N PRO A 134 -14.70 -12.27 3.20
CA PRO A 134 -14.23 -11.60 4.40
C PRO A 134 -14.65 -10.13 4.39
N VAL A 135 -14.73 -9.51 5.55
CA VAL A 135 -14.82 -8.05 5.66
C VAL A 135 -13.51 -7.45 5.17
N MET A 136 -13.57 -6.55 4.21
CA MET A 136 -12.38 -5.99 3.55
C MET A 136 -12.21 -4.51 3.84
N ALA A 137 -11.02 -4.12 4.33
CA ALA A 137 -10.67 -2.74 4.58
C ALA A 137 -9.42 -2.34 3.77
N VAL A 138 -9.49 -1.15 3.19
CA VAL A 138 -8.37 -0.51 2.48
C VAL A 138 -7.86 0.67 3.30
N CYS A 139 -6.56 0.68 3.59
CA CYS A 139 -5.90 1.69 4.41
C CYS A 139 -4.98 2.57 3.55
N GLU A 140 -5.23 3.86 3.56
CA GLU A 140 -4.45 4.86 2.82
C GLU A 140 -3.78 5.86 3.76
N ALA A 141 -2.70 6.49 3.32
CA ALA A 141 -2.12 7.61 4.03
C ALA A 141 -3.04 8.83 3.94
N SER A 142 -3.34 9.51 5.05
CA SER A 142 -4.26 10.66 5.08
C SER A 142 -3.83 11.84 4.20
N ALA A 143 -2.54 11.95 3.89
CA ALA A 143 -2.01 12.93 2.95
C ALA A 143 -2.24 12.56 1.47
N ALA A 144 -2.66 11.30 1.17
CA ALA A 144 -2.74 10.74 -0.18
C ALA A 144 -3.89 9.72 -0.28
N ASP A 145 -5.06 10.05 0.22
CA ASP A 145 -6.22 9.17 0.44
C ASP A 145 -7.25 9.24 -0.70
N CYS A 146 -6.79 9.07 -1.94
CA CYS A 146 -7.62 9.25 -3.14
C CYS A 146 -8.81 8.24 -3.22
N LEU A 147 -8.61 6.99 -2.80
CA LEU A 147 -9.66 5.97 -2.83
C LEU A 147 -10.71 6.23 -1.73
N TYR A 148 -10.27 6.63 -0.53
CA TYR A 148 -11.15 7.05 0.55
C TYR A 148 -12.04 8.22 0.11
N ARG A 149 -11.45 9.27 -0.47
CA ARG A 149 -12.21 10.43 -0.99
C ARG A 149 -13.16 10.03 -2.08
N SER A 150 -12.76 9.11 -2.96
CA SER A 150 -13.62 8.56 -4.02
C SER A 150 -14.82 7.82 -3.43
N ALA A 151 -14.62 7.03 -2.38
CA ALA A 151 -15.69 6.34 -1.67
C ALA A 151 -16.65 7.32 -0.97
N VAL A 152 -16.11 8.34 -0.28
CA VAL A 152 -16.90 9.38 0.41
C VAL A 152 -17.72 10.21 -0.59
N ALA A 153 -17.18 10.49 -1.76
CA ALA A 153 -17.88 11.27 -2.80
C ALA A 153 -19.13 10.56 -3.35
N LYS A 154 -19.20 9.22 -3.26
CA LYS A 154 -20.35 8.39 -3.71
C LYS A 154 -20.76 8.62 -5.17
N THR A 155 -19.86 9.10 -6.01
CA THR A 155 -20.12 9.34 -7.44
C THR A 155 -19.81 8.12 -8.30
N GLY A 156 -19.11 7.12 -7.74
CA GLY A 156 -18.57 5.98 -8.48
C GLY A 156 -17.27 6.28 -9.24
N ASN A 157 -16.85 7.55 -9.29
CA ASN A 157 -15.64 8.02 -9.97
C ASN A 157 -14.49 8.23 -8.99
N LEU A 158 -13.25 8.14 -9.49
CA LEU A 158 -12.06 8.50 -8.75
C LEU A 158 -12.01 10.01 -8.45
N VAL A 159 -11.55 10.33 -7.25
CA VAL A 159 -11.27 11.70 -6.79
C VAL A 159 -9.78 11.80 -6.50
N ASN A 160 -9.09 12.62 -7.25
CA ASN A 160 -7.64 12.79 -7.10
C ASN A 160 -7.31 13.69 -5.90
N VAL A 161 -6.19 13.39 -5.26
CA VAL A 161 -5.56 14.23 -4.23
C VAL A 161 -4.35 14.92 -4.84
N THR A 162 -4.25 16.21 -4.65
CA THR A 162 -3.15 17.01 -5.19
C THR A 162 -2.31 17.61 -4.08
N GLY A 163 -1.10 18.06 -4.40
CA GLY A 163 -0.18 18.68 -3.46
C GLY A 163 1.08 17.86 -3.24
N ASP A 164 1.69 18.02 -2.06
CA ASP A 164 2.99 17.39 -1.76
C ASP A 164 2.90 15.90 -1.43
N LEU A 165 1.73 15.42 -1.03
CA LEU A 165 1.45 14.02 -0.68
C LEU A 165 2.43 13.45 0.38
N GLN A 166 2.93 14.30 1.28
CA GLN A 166 3.98 13.94 2.23
C GLN A 166 3.45 13.05 3.35
N THR A 167 4.04 11.86 3.46
CA THR A 167 3.76 10.86 4.50
C THR A 167 4.99 10.00 4.74
N ILE A 168 5.11 9.41 5.92
CA ILE A 168 6.13 8.37 6.19
C ILE A 168 5.86 7.09 5.38
N MET A 169 4.61 6.84 5.01
CA MET A 169 4.18 5.72 4.18
C MET A 169 4.55 5.97 2.71
N ALA A 170 5.85 6.07 2.42
CA ALA A 170 6.36 6.50 1.11
C ALA A 170 5.82 5.69 -0.09
N GLY A 171 5.52 4.40 0.12
CA GLY A 171 4.91 3.54 -0.90
C GLY A 171 3.43 3.84 -1.16
N LEU A 172 2.79 4.69 -0.34
CA LEU A 172 1.38 5.07 -0.47
C LEU A 172 1.18 6.55 -0.86
N ALA A 173 2.27 7.30 -1.07
CA ALA A 173 2.26 8.72 -1.40
C ALA A 173 1.84 9.00 -2.85
N CYS A 174 0.63 8.59 -3.22
CA CYS A 174 0.09 8.63 -4.58
C CYS A 174 -1.29 9.29 -4.56
N GLY A 175 -1.49 10.33 -5.37
CA GLY A 175 -2.73 11.09 -5.40
C GLY A 175 -3.75 10.65 -6.44
N GLU A 176 -3.34 9.85 -7.43
CA GLU A 176 -4.20 9.40 -8.54
C GLU A 176 -4.44 7.89 -8.46
N GLY A 177 -5.72 7.49 -8.41
CA GLY A 177 -6.08 6.08 -8.27
C GLY A 177 -6.01 5.31 -9.59
N ASN A 178 -5.74 4.01 -9.49
CA ASN A 178 -5.82 3.05 -10.60
C ASN A 178 -7.28 2.80 -10.98
N THR A 179 -7.66 3.04 -12.22
CA THR A 179 -9.05 2.89 -12.70
C THR A 179 -9.55 1.46 -12.60
N ILE A 180 -8.73 0.45 -12.95
CA ILE A 180 -9.10 -0.98 -12.84
C ILE A 180 -9.19 -1.39 -11.38
N GLY A 181 -8.23 -0.96 -10.55
CA GLY A 181 -8.25 -1.20 -9.10
C GLY A 181 -9.50 -0.62 -8.46
N TRP A 182 -9.87 0.62 -8.82
CA TRP A 182 -11.07 1.27 -8.30
C TRP A 182 -12.36 0.52 -8.65
N ASP A 183 -12.48 0.02 -9.87
CA ASP A 183 -13.66 -0.77 -10.28
C ASP A 183 -13.85 -2.03 -9.42
N ILE A 184 -12.77 -2.65 -8.98
CA ILE A 184 -12.83 -3.77 -8.04
C ILE A 184 -13.15 -3.26 -6.62
N LEU A 185 -12.39 -2.28 -6.14
CA LEU A 185 -12.45 -1.83 -4.75
C LEU A 185 -13.81 -1.22 -4.39
N LYS A 186 -14.38 -0.36 -5.23
CA LYS A 186 -15.67 0.28 -4.98
C LYS A 186 -16.85 -0.71 -4.82
N ASN A 187 -16.71 -1.93 -5.36
CA ASN A 187 -17.76 -2.95 -5.33
C ASN A 187 -17.55 -4.00 -4.23
N HIS A 188 -16.36 -4.11 -3.64
CA HIS A 188 -16.02 -5.22 -2.77
C HIS A 188 -15.39 -4.82 -1.44
N VAL A 189 -15.03 -3.55 -1.25
CA VAL A 189 -14.47 -3.05 0.01
C VAL A 189 -15.59 -2.56 0.93
N ASP A 190 -15.56 -3.02 2.18
CA ASP A 190 -16.52 -2.61 3.20
C ASP A 190 -16.13 -1.27 3.84
N VAL A 191 -14.82 -1.06 4.05
CA VAL A 191 -14.29 0.13 4.72
C VAL A 191 -13.08 0.70 3.98
N PHE A 192 -13.14 1.96 3.61
CA PHE A 192 -11.99 2.77 3.20
C PHE A 192 -11.55 3.63 4.37
N ALA A 193 -10.27 3.60 4.71
CA ALA A 193 -9.71 4.31 5.85
C ALA A 193 -8.61 5.28 5.44
N SER A 194 -8.74 6.53 5.91
CA SER A 194 -7.71 7.56 5.81
C SER A 194 -6.90 7.58 7.10
N CYS A 195 -5.67 7.07 7.06
CA CYS A 195 -4.83 6.77 8.22
C CYS A 195 -3.71 7.80 8.38
N PRO A 196 -3.60 8.47 9.52
CA PRO A 196 -2.49 9.36 9.82
C PRO A 196 -1.19 8.58 10.07
N ASP A 197 -0.06 9.23 9.89
CA ASP A 197 1.28 8.66 10.01
C ASP A 197 1.55 7.96 11.37
N TRP A 198 1.01 8.49 12.46
CA TRP A 198 1.18 7.89 13.78
C TRP A 198 0.60 6.47 13.87
N MET A 199 -0.46 6.15 13.12
CA MET A 199 -1.06 4.82 13.08
C MET A 199 -0.07 3.79 12.51
N SER A 200 0.55 4.13 11.39
CA SER A 200 1.60 3.33 10.77
C SER A 200 2.80 3.17 11.70
N ALA A 201 3.30 4.27 12.28
CA ALA A 201 4.44 4.26 13.19
C ALA A 201 4.16 3.42 14.44
N LYS A 202 2.93 3.46 15.00
CA LYS A 202 2.53 2.62 16.12
C LYS A 202 2.58 1.14 15.74
N ALA A 203 2.07 0.76 14.60
CA ALA A 203 2.10 -0.63 14.13
C ALA A 203 3.51 -1.12 13.85
N THR A 204 4.37 -0.28 13.27
CA THR A 204 5.79 -0.60 13.09
C THR A 204 6.46 -0.95 14.43
N ARG A 205 6.14 -0.20 15.51
CA ARG A 205 6.61 -0.50 16.86
C ARG A 205 6.02 -1.79 17.44
N ILE A 206 4.73 -2.05 17.20
CA ILE A 206 4.06 -3.29 17.65
C ILE A 206 4.74 -4.51 17.02
N TYR A 207 4.97 -4.48 15.71
CA TYR A 207 5.69 -5.55 15.00
C TYR A 207 7.12 -5.75 15.50
N ALA A 208 7.83 -4.64 15.79
CA ALA A 208 9.21 -4.67 16.25
C ALA A 208 9.37 -5.06 17.72
N ASN A 209 8.32 -4.92 18.53
CA ASN A 209 8.35 -5.19 19.97
C ASN A 209 7.16 -6.08 20.35
N PRO A 210 7.17 -7.37 19.97
CA PRO A 210 6.08 -8.29 20.26
C PRO A 210 5.89 -8.48 21.78
N LEU A 211 4.67 -8.81 22.17
CA LEU A 211 4.32 -9.16 23.55
C LEU A 211 4.17 -10.68 23.68
N GLY A 212 4.63 -11.22 24.81
CA GLY A 212 4.55 -12.67 25.07
C GLY A 212 5.32 -13.48 24.03
N ASP A 213 4.63 -14.45 23.44
CA ASP A 213 5.20 -15.37 22.44
C ASP A 213 4.92 -14.92 20.99
N ASP A 214 4.43 -13.70 20.77
CA ASP A 214 4.19 -13.18 19.44
C ASP A 214 5.50 -13.06 18.64
N PRO A 215 5.51 -13.38 17.34
CA PRO A 215 6.71 -13.31 16.54
C PRO A 215 7.15 -11.85 16.28
N HIS A 216 8.45 -11.62 16.30
CA HIS A 216 9.03 -10.36 15.82
C HIS A 216 8.88 -10.28 14.30
N VAL A 217 8.31 -9.17 13.82
CA VAL A 217 8.15 -8.89 12.39
C VAL A 217 8.81 -7.55 12.05
N VAL A 218 9.65 -7.53 11.03
CA VAL A 218 10.19 -6.29 10.48
C VAL A 218 9.28 -5.85 9.34
N SER A 219 8.48 -4.82 9.57
CA SER A 219 7.60 -4.22 8.57
C SER A 219 7.92 -2.74 8.40
N GLY A 220 8.03 -2.30 7.16
CA GLY A 220 8.14 -0.88 6.84
C GLY A 220 6.83 -0.13 7.04
N GLU A 221 6.89 1.19 6.91
CA GLU A 221 5.80 2.10 7.29
C GLU A 221 4.52 1.86 6.48
N SER A 222 4.65 1.67 5.16
CA SER A 222 3.49 1.41 4.31
C SER A 222 2.83 0.06 4.62
N GLY A 223 3.64 -0.97 4.87
CA GLY A 223 3.16 -2.32 5.19
C GLY A 223 2.56 -2.44 6.60
N SER A 224 2.89 -1.50 7.49
CA SER A 224 2.43 -1.54 8.89
C SER A 224 1.03 -0.96 9.08
N VAL A 225 0.57 -0.05 8.22
CA VAL A 225 -0.68 0.69 8.46
C VAL A 225 -1.93 -0.19 8.60
N PRO A 226 -2.09 -1.35 7.92
CA PRO A 226 -3.25 -2.22 8.14
C PRO A 226 -3.35 -2.74 9.58
N LEU A 227 -2.22 -3.09 10.20
CA LEU A 227 -2.20 -3.45 11.62
C LEU A 227 -2.52 -2.25 12.51
N GLY A 228 -1.99 -1.07 12.17
CA GLY A 228 -2.27 0.16 12.92
C GLY A 228 -3.75 0.53 12.92
N PHE A 229 -4.41 0.38 11.80
CA PHE A 229 -5.84 0.55 11.66
C PHE A 229 -6.62 -0.47 12.49
N CYS A 230 -6.27 -1.76 12.40
CA CYS A 230 -6.88 -2.83 13.18
C CYS A 230 -6.72 -2.57 14.69
N PHE A 231 -5.50 -2.24 15.13
CA PHE A 231 -5.20 -1.94 16.52
C PHE A 231 -6.01 -0.75 17.04
N THR A 232 -6.12 0.32 16.25
CA THR A 232 -6.93 1.49 16.62
C THR A 232 -8.41 1.14 16.75
N ALA A 233 -8.96 0.38 15.80
CA ALA A 233 -10.36 -0.07 15.86
C ALA A 233 -10.67 -0.90 17.12
N LEU A 234 -9.69 -1.66 17.63
CA LEU A 234 -9.87 -2.53 18.80
C LEU A 234 -9.65 -1.84 20.13
N HIS A 235 -8.77 -0.84 20.20
CA HIS A 235 -8.24 -0.31 21.47
C HIS A 235 -8.52 1.18 21.69
N ASP A 236 -8.92 1.92 20.67
CA ASP A 236 -9.26 3.34 20.82
C ASP A 236 -10.74 3.47 21.20
N GLU A 237 -11.01 4.13 22.34
CA GLU A 237 -12.38 4.34 22.80
C GLU A 237 -13.20 5.22 21.85
N ASP A 238 -12.55 6.10 21.12
CA ASP A 238 -13.18 6.98 20.12
C ASP A 238 -13.47 6.24 18.80
N ALA A 239 -12.94 5.02 18.62
CA ALA A 239 -13.11 4.20 17.43
C ALA A 239 -14.16 3.07 17.58
N LYS A 240 -15.04 3.15 18.57
CA LYS A 240 -16.08 2.11 18.81
C LYS A 240 -16.98 1.87 17.61
N ASP A 241 -17.41 2.94 16.95
CA ASP A 241 -18.24 2.86 15.75
C ASP A 241 -17.50 2.15 14.59
N LEU A 242 -16.18 2.30 14.53
CA LEU A 242 -15.34 1.61 13.56
C LEU A 242 -15.26 0.11 13.84
N LYS A 243 -15.08 -0.27 15.11
CA LYS A 243 -15.08 -1.68 15.53
C LYS A 243 -16.41 -2.37 15.18
N GLU A 244 -17.52 -1.68 15.43
CA GLU A 244 -18.86 -2.18 15.07
C GLU A 244 -19.05 -2.29 13.56
N ALA A 245 -18.64 -1.29 12.79
CA ALA A 245 -18.71 -1.31 11.33
C ALA A 245 -17.89 -2.44 10.72
N LEU A 246 -16.72 -2.73 11.28
CA LEU A 246 -15.85 -3.83 10.90
C LEU A 246 -16.36 -5.20 11.42
N LYS A 247 -17.28 -5.23 12.36
CA LYS A 247 -17.76 -6.46 13.03
C LYS A 247 -16.63 -7.27 13.69
N LEU A 248 -15.64 -6.57 14.26
CA LEU A 248 -14.51 -7.21 14.94
C LEU A 248 -14.93 -7.76 16.31
N ASP A 249 -14.65 -9.03 16.55
CA ASP A 249 -14.92 -9.74 17.80
C ASP A 249 -13.77 -10.71 18.17
N GLU A 250 -13.93 -11.47 19.25
CA GLU A 250 -12.95 -12.45 19.73
C GLU A 250 -12.74 -13.66 18.80
N ASN A 251 -13.63 -13.86 17.82
CA ASN A 251 -13.52 -14.94 16.84
C ASN A 251 -12.94 -14.45 15.52
N SER A 252 -12.59 -13.17 15.42
CA SER A 252 -12.09 -12.57 14.19
C SER A 252 -10.69 -13.09 13.89
N VAL A 253 -10.49 -13.55 12.66
CA VAL A 253 -9.19 -13.89 12.06
C VAL A 253 -8.85 -12.84 11.02
N VAL A 254 -7.93 -11.95 11.36
CA VAL A 254 -7.57 -10.79 10.54
C VAL A 254 -6.30 -11.07 9.76
N LEU A 255 -6.39 -11.09 8.44
CA LEU A 255 -5.24 -11.11 7.53
C LEU A 255 -4.81 -9.67 7.25
N VAL A 256 -3.59 -9.32 7.61
CA VAL A 256 -2.95 -8.06 7.24
C VAL A 256 -1.82 -8.33 6.26
N ILE A 257 -1.63 -7.44 5.30
CA ILE A 257 -0.63 -7.60 4.24
C ILE A 257 0.54 -6.63 4.50
N SER A 258 1.73 -7.18 4.79
CA SER A 258 2.97 -6.40 4.87
C SER A 258 3.87 -6.74 3.69
N THR A 259 4.13 -5.75 2.84
CA THR A 259 4.85 -5.94 1.57
C THR A 259 6.25 -5.35 1.54
N GLU A 260 6.71 -4.82 2.67
CA GLU A 260 8.05 -4.27 2.79
C GLU A 260 8.65 -4.50 4.18
N GLY A 261 9.97 -4.66 4.23
CA GLY A 261 10.75 -4.62 5.46
C GLY A 261 11.24 -3.20 5.77
N ASP A 262 12.32 -3.09 6.53
CA ASP A 262 13.01 -1.84 6.86
C ASP A 262 13.75 -1.26 5.64
N THR A 263 13.03 -0.97 4.57
CA THR A 263 13.59 -0.46 3.31
C THR A 263 14.36 0.86 3.50
N ASP A 264 14.01 1.64 4.52
CA ASP A 264 14.74 2.79 5.03
C ASP A 264 15.14 2.54 6.49
N PRO A 265 16.31 1.93 6.76
CA PRO A 265 16.73 1.57 8.11
C PRO A 265 16.89 2.77 9.05
N VAL A 266 17.17 3.96 8.51
CA VAL A 266 17.28 5.18 9.31
C VAL A 266 15.91 5.56 9.85
N ARG A 267 14.92 5.65 8.96
CA ARG A 267 13.53 5.96 9.32
C ARG A 267 12.93 4.88 10.24
N TYR A 268 13.18 3.61 9.95
CA TYR A 268 12.73 2.50 10.78
C TYR A 268 13.27 2.63 12.21
N ARG A 269 14.59 2.95 12.37
CA ARG A 269 15.19 3.20 13.67
C ARG A 269 14.56 4.39 14.39
N GLU A 270 14.39 5.52 13.71
CA GLU A 270 13.74 6.72 14.27
C GLU A 270 12.35 6.40 14.83
N ILE A 271 11.57 5.59 14.11
CA ILE A 271 10.23 5.17 14.55
C ILE A 271 10.32 4.22 15.75
N VAL A 272 11.11 3.16 15.64
CA VAL A 272 11.10 2.06 16.61
C VAL A 272 11.86 2.43 17.91
N TRP A 273 13.03 3.09 17.80
CA TRP A 273 13.90 3.38 18.91
C TRP A 273 13.78 4.80 19.45
N ASP A 274 13.70 5.78 18.53
CA ASP A 274 13.70 7.18 18.92
C ASP A 274 12.28 7.72 19.15
N GLY A 275 11.23 6.90 18.87
CA GLY A 275 9.84 7.21 19.16
C GLY A 275 9.19 8.22 18.22
N LEU A 276 9.75 8.44 17.03
CA LEU A 276 9.19 9.36 16.04
C LEU A 276 7.74 8.97 15.71
N TYR A 277 6.84 9.94 15.61
CA TYR A 277 5.38 9.74 15.47
C TYR A 277 4.79 8.89 16.63
N GLY A 278 5.20 9.16 17.87
CA GLY A 278 4.88 8.32 19.05
C GLY A 278 3.40 8.26 19.43
N THR A 279 2.66 9.37 19.29
CA THR A 279 1.23 9.46 19.61
C THR A 279 0.60 10.55 18.77
N ASN A 280 -0.73 10.59 18.77
CA ASN A 280 -1.49 11.66 18.18
C ASN A 280 -1.25 12.96 18.98
N GLU A 281 -0.38 13.84 18.52
CA GLU A 281 -0.09 15.14 19.17
C GLU A 281 -1.34 16.04 19.30
N SER A 282 -2.42 15.73 18.57
CA SER A 282 -3.70 16.44 18.67
C SER A 282 -4.49 16.08 19.93
N LEU A 283 -4.20 14.97 20.61
CA LEU A 283 -4.87 14.56 21.85
C LEU A 283 -4.14 15.06 23.11
N SER A 284 -2.99 15.72 22.96
CA SER A 284 -2.18 16.23 24.07
C SER A 284 -2.27 17.75 24.25
N LYS A 285 -3.28 18.41 23.70
CA LYS A 285 -3.54 19.85 23.90
C LYS A 285 -4.93 20.11 24.42
#